data_f19f13749e9bd4e25949885dee23c1cf
#
_entry.id   f19f13749e9bd4e25949885dee23c1cf
#
_cell.length_a   1.000
_cell.length_b   1.000
_cell.length_c   1.000
_cell.angle_alpha   90.00
_cell.angle_beta   90.00
_cell.angle_gamma   90.00
#
_symmetry.space_group_name_H-M   'P 1'
#
loop_
_entity.id
_entity.type
_entity.pdbx_description
1 polymer ?
#
loop_
_entity_poly.entity_id
_entity_poly.type
_entity_poly.pdbx_seq_one_letter_code
_entity_poly.pdbx_strand_id
1 'polypeptide(L)'
;MEVGKNIFYTVNHLCHMVLALKPFGCMPSTQSDGVQSRVVSKFKDMIFLPIETSGEGEVNAHSRVQMALAEAKAKARAEFEGVLNKTGRTMDDLREYVADHPELRRGLYKVPHQDGIAGTAAQFAVHVDALMSRDRAYRRRSRVAMARPKVA
;
A
#
# COMPACT_ATOMS: atom_id res chain seq x y z
N MET A 1 -13.60 -13.58 15.31
CA MET A 1 -12.45 -12.66 15.32
C MET A 1 -11.90 -12.38 13.92
N GLU A 2 -11.80 -13.36 13.03
CA GLU A 2 -11.29 -13.27 11.65
C GLU A 2 -12.08 -12.29 10.78
N VAL A 3 -13.41 -12.41 10.71
CA VAL A 3 -14.30 -11.54 9.94
C VAL A 3 -14.17 -10.07 10.35
N GLY A 4 -14.18 -9.81 11.67
CA GLY A 4 -14.07 -8.45 12.19
C GLY A 4 -12.71 -7.81 11.88
N LYS A 5 -11.60 -8.57 11.92
CA LYS A 5 -10.27 -8.08 11.54
C LYS A 5 -10.20 -7.73 10.06
N ASN A 6 -10.79 -8.56 9.20
CA ASN A 6 -10.81 -8.30 7.77
C ASN A 6 -11.55 -7.00 7.44
N ILE A 7 -12.73 -6.79 8.01
CA ILE A 7 -13.47 -5.54 7.88
C ILE A 7 -12.64 -4.36 8.40
N PHE A 8 -12.07 -4.49 9.60
CA PHE A 8 -11.28 -3.44 10.23
C PHE A 8 -10.09 -3.01 9.36
N TYR A 9 -9.31 -3.97 8.86
CA TYR A 9 -8.15 -3.66 8.02
C TYR A 9 -8.54 -3.02 6.69
N THR A 10 -9.64 -3.46 6.09
CA THR A 10 -10.12 -2.91 4.82
C THR A 10 -10.68 -1.49 5.01
N VAL A 11 -11.55 -1.29 5.98
CA VAL A 11 -12.22 0.02 6.20
C VAL A 11 -11.23 1.10 6.64
N ASN A 12 -10.22 0.71 7.41
CA ASN A 12 -9.18 1.65 7.85
C ASN A 12 -7.99 1.76 6.89
N HIS A 13 -8.06 1.15 5.70
CA HIS A 13 -6.99 1.17 4.70
C HIS A 13 -5.63 0.76 5.27
N LEU A 14 -5.60 -0.33 6.06
CA LEU A 14 -4.36 -0.85 6.66
C LEU A 14 -3.64 -1.87 5.78
N CYS A 15 -4.34 -2.41 4.78
CA CYS A 15 -3.77 -3.34 3.80
C CYS A 15 -4.57 -3.31 2.50
N HIS A 16 -3.92 -3.74 1.41
CA HIS A 16 -4.59 -3.87 0.11
C HIS A 16 -5.24 -5.24 -0.09
N MET A 17 -4.83 -6.26 0.67
CA MET A 17 -5.31 -7.62 0.56
C MET A 17 -5.23 -8.31 1.93
N VAL A 18 -6.19 -9.18 2.20
CA VAL A 18 -6.16 -10.10 3.36
C VAL A 18 -6.07 -11.53 2.83
N LEU A 19 -5.00 -12.22 3.23
CA LEU A 19 -4.80 -13.65 2.98
C LEU A 19 -5.14 -14.42 4.26
N ALA A 20 -6.16 -15.26 4.22
CA ALA A 20 -6.58 -16.10 5.32
C ALA A 20 -6.11 -17.54 5.10
N LEU A 21 -5.05 -17.95 5.81
CA LEU A 21 -4.54 -19.31 5.78
C LEU A 21 -5.27 -20.14 6.85
N LYS A 22 -5.78 -21.28 6.45
CA LYS A 22 -6.50 -22.21 7.35
C LYS A 22 -6.16 -23.65 7.04
N PRO A 23 -6.13 -24.53 8.06
CA PRO A 23 -5.99 -25.96 7.84
C PRO A 23 -7.27 -26.52 7.20
N PHE A 24 -7.11 -27.54 6.38
CA PHE A 24 -8.24 -28.26 5.80
C PHE A 24 -9.16 -28.83 6.91
N GLY A 25 -10.47 -28.67 6.70
CA GLY A 25 -11.47 -29.15 7.64
C GLY A 25 -11.59 -28.35 8.95
N CYS A 26 -11.00 -27.17 9.04
CA CYS A 26 -11.15 -26.29 10.20
C CYS A 26 -12.58 -25.73 10.28
N MET A 27 -13.41 -26.29 11.18
CA MET A 27 -14.82 -25.91 11.31
C MET A 27 -15.04 -24.42 11.60
N PRO A 28 -14.33 -23.75 12.53
CA PRO A 28 -14.49 -22.33 12.75
C PRO A 28 -14.17 -21.48 11.53
N SER A 29 -13.15 -21.86 10.74
CA SER A 29 -12.77 -21.14 9.52
C SER A 29 -13.80 -21.32 8.41
N THR A 30 -14.38 -22.52 8.28
CA THR A 30 -15.45 -22.78 7.31
C THR A 30 -16.70 -21.93 7.59
N GLN A 31 -17.06 -21.78 8.87
CA GLN A 31 -18.15 -20.88 9.27
C GLN A 31 -17.81 -19.43 8.98
N SER A 32 -16.57 -19.00 9.25
CA SER A 32 -16.10 -17.65 8.92
C SER A 32 -16.20 -17.37 7.43
N ASP A 33 -15.84 -18.30 6.57
CA ASP A 33 -15.89 -18.14 5.11
C ASP A 33 -17.31 -17.94 4.58
N GLY A 34 -18.29 -18.65 5.14
CA GLY A 34 -19.69 -18.43 4.80
C GLY A 34 -20.15 -16.98 5.07
N VAL A 35 -19.67 -16.39 6.15
CA VAL A 35 -19.92 -14.96 6.47
C VAL A 35 -19.08 -14.04 5.60
N GLN A 36 -17.81 -14.38 5.35
CA GLN A 36 -16.88 -13.57 4.55
C GLN A 36 -17.36 -13.35 3.12
N SER A 37 -18.01 -14.33 2.50
CA SER A 37 -18.57 -14.15 1.14
C SER A 37 -19.57 -13.00 1.08
N ARG A 38 -20.37 -12.84 2.13
CA ARG A 38 -21.34 -11.73 2.25
C ARG A 38 -20.64 -10.40 2.58
N VAL A 39 -19.59 -10.43 3.37
CA VAL A 39 -18.77 -9.25 3.68
C VAL A 39 -18.10 -8.73 2.43
N VAL A 40 -17.43 -9.59 1.65
CA VAL A 40 -16.78 -9.23 0.38
C VAL A 40 -17.79 -8.65 -0.62
N SER A 41 -19.00 -9.20 -0.71
CA SER A 41 -20.04 -8.65 -1.59
C SER A 41 -20.51 -7.25 -1.19
N LYS A 42 -20.43 -6.91 0.11
CA LYS A 42 -20.78 -5.58 0.64
C LYS A 42 -19.64 -4.58 0.51
N PHE A 43 -18.40 -5.00 0.70
CA PHE A 43 -17.19 -4.19 0.61
C PHE A 43 -16.44 -4.52 -0.68
N LYS A 44 -16.86 -3.92 -1.80
CA LYS A 44 -16.35 -4.23 -3.15
C LYS A 44 -14.85 -3.99 -3.33
N ASP A 45 -14.26 -3.13 -2.50
CA ASP A 45 -12.82 -2.85 -2.53
C ASP A 45 -11.98 -3.85 -1.74
N MET A 46 -12.63 -4.81 -1.07
CA MET A 46 -11.95 -5.82 -0.28
C MET A 46 -11.40 -6.94 -1.17
N ILE A 47 -10.09 -7.16 -1.11
CA ILE A 47 -9.46 -8.36 -1.65
C ILE A 47 -9.26 -9.32 -0.49
N PHE A 48 -10.09 -10.36 -0.44
CA PHE A 48 -10.01 -11.44 0.55
C PHE A 48 -9.76 -12.76 -0.14
N LEU A 49 -8.68 -13.44 0.22
CA LEU A 49 -8.30 -14.73 -0.34
C LEU A 49 -8.18 -15.79 0.76
N PRO A 50 -9.16 -16.68 0.90
CA PRO A 50 -9.03 -17.86 1.76
C PRO A 50 -8.22 -18.94 1.05
N ILE A 51 -7.23 -19.50 1.73
CA ILE A 51 -6.41 -20.63 1.29
C ILE A 51 -6.49 -21.75 2.32
N GLU A 52 -6.96 -22.90 1.90
CA GLU A 52 -6.89 -24.11 2.70
C GLU A 52 -5.55 -24.81 2.48
N THR A 53 -4.86 -25.10 3.57
CA THR A 53 -3.60 -25.84 3.53
C THR A 53 -3.92 -27.35 3.54
N SER A 54 -4.08 -27.92 2.36
CA SER A 54 -4.15 -29.37 2.14
C SER A 54 -2.98 -29.80 1.26
N GLY A 55 -2.43 -30.99 1.46
CA GLY A 55 -1.23 -31.46 0.76
C GLY A 55 -1.34 -31.56 -0.78
N GLU A 56 -2.55 -31.43 -1.34
CA GLU A 56 -2.81 -31.63 -2.78
C GLU A 56 -3.10 -30.34 -3.56
N GLY A 57 -3.12 -29.18 -2.89
CA GLY A 57 -3.63 -27.94 -3.48
C GLY A 57 -2.58 -26.89 -3.86
N GLU A 58 -1.27 -27.19 -3.83
CA GLU A 58 -0.20 -26.21 -3.95
C GLU A 58 -0.28 -25.38 -5.24
N VAL A 59 -0.45 -26.01 -6.39
CA VAL A 59 -0.51 -25.32 -7.70
C VAL A 59 -1.71 -24.38 -7.79
N ASN A 60 -2.88 -24.86 -7.31
CA ASN A 60 -4.10 -24.06 -7.27
C ASN A 60 -3.98 -22.87 -6.32
N ALA A 61 -3.42 -23.11 -5.12
CA ALA A 61 -3.17 -22.07 -4.14
C ALA A 61 -2.22 -21.00 -4.70
N HIS A 62 -1.12 -21.41 -5.35
CA HIS A 62 -0.17 -20.51 -5.98
C HIS A 62 -0.84 -19.62 -7.05
N SER A 63 -1.59 -20.21 -7.97
CA SER A 63 -2.29 -19.47 -9.03
C SER A 63 -3.27 -18.44 -8.48
N ARG A 64 -4.06 -18.81 -7.47
CA ARG A 64 -5.02 -17.92 -6.80
C ARG A 64 -4.32 -16.76 -6.08
N VAL A 65 -3.20 -17.05 -5.41
CA VAL A 65 -2.39 -16.02 -4.75
C VAL A 65 -1.82 -15.05 -5.79
N GLN A 66 -1.30 -15.54 -6.92
CA GLN A 66 -0.76 -14.67 -7.97
C GLN A 66 -1.83 -13.73 -8.55
N MET A 67 -3.05 -14.22 -8.79
CA MET A 67 -4.16 -13.38 -9.25
C MET A 67 -4.52 -12.29 -8.24
N ALA A 68 -4.68 -12.64 -6.95
CA ALA A 68 -4.99 -11.68 -5.90
C ALA A 68 -3.85 -10.66 -5.69
N LEU A 69 -2.59 -11.10 -5.80
CA LEU A 69 -1.42 -10.22 -5.73
C LEU A 69 -1.37 -9.24 -6.91
N ALA A 70 -1.78 -9.65 -8.11
CA ALA A 70 -1.84 -8.75 -9.26
C ALA A 70 -2.83 -7.60 -9.01
N GLU A 71 -4.02 -7.91 -8.48
CA GLU A 71 -5.01 -6.91 -8.09
C GLU A 71 -4.52 -6.02 -6.94
N ALA A 72 -3.94 -6.59 -5.89
CA ALA A 72 -3.40 -5.84 -4.76
C ALA A 72 -2.26 -4.89 -5.19
N LYS A 73 -1.39 -5.33 -6.11
CA LYS A 73 -0.34 -4.48 -6.70
C LYS A 73 -0.93 -3.34 -7.52
N ALA A 74 -2.00 -3.58 -8.27
CA ALA A 74 -2.68 -2.52 -9.02
C ALA A 74 -3.26 -1.46 -8.08
N LYS A 75 -3.91 -1.88 -6.99
CA LYS A 75 -4.40 -0.95 -5.96
C LYS A 75 -3.28 -0.16 -5.29
N ALA A 76 -2.18 -0.81 -4.93
CA ALA A 76 -1.02 -0.13 -4.34
C ALA A 76 -0.38 0.89 -5.28
N ARG A 77 -0.34 0.60 -6.59
CA ARG A 77 0.13 1.57 -7.61
C ARG A 77 -0.81 2.75 -7.73
N ALA A 78 -2.11 2.50 -7.84
CA ALA A 78 -3.12 3.56 -7.93
C ALA A 78 -3.11 4.47 -6.70
N GLU A 79 -2.93 3.90 -5.50
CA GLU A 79 -2.77 4.66 -4.26
C GLU A 79 -1.52 5.55 -4.31
N PHE A 80 -0.38 5.00 -4.74
CA PHE A 80 0.86 5.74 -4.87
C PHE A 80 0.76 6.88 -5.90
N GLU A 81 0.20 6.63 -7.07
CA GLU A 81 -0.06 7.63 -8.10
C GLU A 81 -1.01 8.72 -7.58
N GLY A 82 -2.05 8.32 -6.84
CA GLY A 82 -2.97 9.25 -6.18
C GLY A 82 -2.26 10.18 -5.19
N VAL A 83 -1.27 9.67 -4.45
CA VAL A 83 -0.44 10.46 -3.54
C VAL A 83 0.45 11.44 -4.32
N LEU A 84 1.11 11.01 -5.40
CA LEU A 84 1.91 11.90 -6.24
C LEU A 84 1.07 13.03 -6.82
N ASN A 85 -0.13 12.71 -7.32
CA ASN A 85 -1.04 13.71 -7.86
C ASN A 85 -1.51 14.73 -6.80
N LYS A 86 -1.79 14.26 -5.57
CA LYS A 86 -2.21 15.13 -4.45
C LYS A 86 -1.09 16.03 -3.97
N THR A 87 0.13 15.54 -3.93
CA THR A 87 1.31 16.32 -3.48
C THR A 87 1.86 17.22 -4.58
N GLY A 88 1.51 16.97 -5.85
CA GLY A 88 2.08 17.65 -6.99
C GLY A 88 3.58 17.37 -7.20
N ARG A 89 4.08 16.25 -6.64
CA ARG A 89 5.47 15.82 -6.76
C ARG A 89 5.64 14.77 -7.84
N THR A 90 6.77 14.82 -8.50
CA THR A 90 7.21 13.76 -9.42
C THR A 90 8.08 12.73 -8.69
N MET A 91 8.23 11.56 -9.30
CA MET A 91 9.18 10.56 -8.80
C MET A 91 10.61 11.09 -8.75
N ASP A 92 10.98 11.95 -9.69
CA ASP A 92 12.33 12.50 -9.77
C ASP A 92 12.58 13.53 -8.67
N ASP A 93 11.58 14.34 -8.32
CA ASP A 93 11.67 15.25 -7.15
C ASP A 93 11.93 14.44 -5.85
N LEU A 94 11.19 13.34 -5.66
CA LEU A 94 11.38 12.49 -4.47
C LEU A 94 12.76 11.83 -4.46
N ARG A 95 13.23 11.33 -5.61
CA ARG A 95 14.55 10.69 -5.74
C ARG A 95 15.69 11.66 -5.48
N GLU A 96 15.59 12.89 -6.02
CA GLU A 96 16.58 13.93 -5.81
C GLU A 96 16.69 14.29 -4.32
N TYR A 97 15.54 14.53 -3.68
CA TYR A 97 15.53 14.83 -2.25
C TYR A 97 16.10 13.70 -1.39
N VAL A 98 15.74 12.45 -1.67
CA VAL A 98 16.24 11.28 -0.97
C VAL A 98 17.75 11.04 -1.23
N ALA A 99 18.27 11.44 -2.39
CA ALA A 99 19.70 11.37 -2.68
C ALA A 99 20.51 12.35 -1.81
N ASP A 100 19.97 13.54 -1.57
CA ASP A 100 20.56 14.56 -0.69
C ASP A 100 20.42 14.22 0.82
N HIS A 101 19.56 13.24 1.17
CA HIS A 101 19.24 12.84 2.54
C HIS A 101 19.48 11.34 2.77
N PRO A 102 20.75 10.90 2.93
CA PRO A 102 21.10 9.48 3.02
C PRO A 102 20.47 8.76 4.23
N GLU A 103 20.07 9.49 5.27
CA GLU A 103 19.35 8.93 6.42
C GLU A 103 18.01 8.30 6.05
N LEU A 104 17.31 8.83 5.02
CA LEU A 104 16.04 8.29 4.52
C LEU A 104 16.19 6.93 3.83
N ARG A 105 17.43 6.59 3.41
CA ARG A 105 17.75 5.33 2.73
C ARG A 105 18.15 4.20 3.68
N ARG A 106 18.23 4.48 4.98
CA ARG A 106 18.60 3.45 5.96
C ARG A 106 17.51 2.40 6.07
N GLY A 107 17.86 1.12 6.07
CA GLY A 107 16.91 0.00 6.13
C GLY A 107 16.03 -0.02 7.40
N LEU A 108 16.48 0.63 8.48
CA LEU A 108 15.73 0.76 9.73
C LEU A 108 15.07 2.14 9.89
N TYR A 109 15.02 2.95 8.83
CA TYR A 109 14.32 4.23 8.89
C TYR A 109 12.82 4.00 9.10
N LYS A 110 12.28 4.59 10.16
CA LYS A 110 10.84 4.46 10.49
C LYS A 110 10.07 5.60 9.82
N VAL A 111 9.27 5.24 8.83
CA VAL A 111 8.30 6.14 8.21
C VAL A 111 7.12 6.29 9.17
N PRO A 112 6.70 7.51 9.52
CA PRO A 112 5.49 7.73 10.31
C PRO A 112 4.27 7.18 9.57
N HIS A 113 3.40 6.48 10.28
CA HIS A 113 2.15 5.99 9.73
C HIS A 113 1.25 7.15 9.32
N GLN A 114 0.61 7.01 8.15
CA GLN A 114 -0.38 7.95 7.63
C GLN A 114 -1.72 7.25 7.55
N ASP A 115 -2.72 7.80 8.24
CA ASP A 115 -4.08 7.25 8.21
C ASP A 115 -4.66 7.27 6.79
N GLY A 116 -5.35 6.19 6.43
CA GLY A 116 -5.98 6.05 5.13
C GLY A 116 -5.04 5.68 3.97
N ILE A 117 -3.77 5.36 4.26
CA ILE A 117 -2.78 4.92 3.26
C ILE A 117 -2.21 3.57 3.71
N ALA A 118 -2.45 2.52 2.91
CA ALA A 118 -1.95 1.18 3.19
C ALA A 118 -0.51 0.95 2.68
N GLY A 119 -0.18 1.52 1.53
CA GLY A 119 1.08 1.26 0.83
C GLY A 119 2.28 1.95 1.47
N THR A 120 3.31 1.18 1.81
CA THR A 120 4.56 1.73 2.38
C THR A 120 5.22 2.77 1.47
N ALA A 121 5.19 2.56 0.16
CA ALA A 121 5.73 3.51 -0.81
C ALA A 121 4.93 4.83 -0.80
N ALA A 122 3.61 4.75 -0.72
CA ALA A 122 2.74 5.92 -0.64
C ALA A 122 2.94 6.69 0.68
N GLN A 123 3.04 5.97 1.81
CA GLN A 123 3.38 6.59 3.11
C GLN A 123 4.73 7.29 3.08
N PHE A 124 5.74 6.65 2.46
CA PHE A 124 7.06 7.24 2.31
C PHE A 124 7.02 8.51 1.46
N ALA A 125 6.29 8.51 0.34
CA ALA A 125 6.15 9.68 -0.52
C ALA A 125 5.50 10.87 0.22
N VAL A 126 4.44 10.64 0.99
CA VAL A 126 3.82 11.68 1.84
C VAL A 126 4.80 12.20 2.88
N HIS A 127 5.54 11.30 3.52
CA HIS A 127 6.54 11.69 4.52
C HIS A 127 7.65 12.56 3.91
N VAL A 128 8.18 12.15 2.76
CA VAL A 128 9.22 12.91 2.05
C VAL A 128 8.68 14.27 1.62
N ASP A 129 7.46 14.36 1.07
CA ASP A 129 6.85 15.64 0.72
C ASP A 129 6.72 16.58 1.94
N ALA A 130 6.34 16.03 3.10
CA ALA A 130 6.28 16.81 4.33
C ALA A 130 7.66 17.34 4.76
N LEU A 131 8.73 16.57 4.58
CA LEU A 131 10.11 17.00 4.84
C LEU A 131 10.53 18.08 3.85
N MET A 132 10.34 17.87 2.53
CA MET A 132 10.62 18.84 1.47
C MET A 132 9.91 20.18 1.73
N SER A 133 8.67 20.12 2.21
CA SER A 133 7.87 21.31 2.51
C SER A 133 8.37 22.07 3.73
N ARG A 134 9.04 21.41 4.68
CA ARG A 134 9.66 22.02 5.85
C ARG A 134 11.08 22.51 5.59
N ASP A 135 11.77 21.90 4.64
CA ASP A 135 13.15 22.24 4.29
C ASP A 135 13.23 23.56 3.55
N ARG A 136 13.79 24.58 4.25
CA ARG A 136 13.97 25.93 3.69
C ARG A 136 14.99 25.96 2.56
N ALA A 137 16.02 25.12 2.62
CA ALA A 137 17.07 25.06 1.59
C ALA A 137 16.52 24.47 0.29
N TYR A 138 15.78 23.39 0.37
CA TYR A 138 15.12 22.77 -0.79
C TYR A 138 14.10 23.73 -1.43
N ARG A 139 13.27 24.40 -0.64
CA ARG A 139 12.28 25.39 -1.13
C ARG A 139 12.94 26.56 -1.87
N ARG A 140 14.13 27.00 -1.45
CA ARG A 140 14.91 28.05 -2.17
C ARG A 140 15.40 27.54 -3.52
N ARG A 141 15.96 26.30 -3.58
CA ARG A 141 16.46 25.68 -4.83
C ARG A 141 15.34 25.51 -5.85
N SER A 142 14.19 24.96 -5.45
CA SER A 142 13.03 24.73 -6.32
C SER A 142 12.49 26.05 -6.92
N ARG A 143 12.43 27.13 -6.13
CA ARG A 143 12.02 28.45 -6.63
C ARG A 143 12.98 29.01 -7.67
N VAL A 144 14.28 28.84 -7.50
CA VAL A 144 15.31 29.29 -8.45
C VAL A 144 15.25 28.47 -9.74
N ALA A 145 15.02 27.15 -9.64
CA ALA A 145 14.88 26.27 -10.80
C ALA A 145 13.64 26.62 -11.65
N MET A 146 12.51 26.91 -11.01
CA MET A 146 11.29 27.34 -11.70
C MET A 146 11.38 28.73 -12.34
N ALA A 147 12.26 29.60 -11.81
CA ALA A 147 12.44 30.93 -12.32
C ALA A 147 13.41 31.01 -13.53
N ARG A 148 14.11 29.93 -13.88
CA ARG A 148 14.95 29.89 -15.08
C ARG A 148 14.07 29.66 -16.31
N PRO A 149 14.11 30.60 -17.32
CA PRO A 149 13.40 30.40 -18.57
C PRO A 149 13.92 29.12 -19.24
N LYS A 150 12.99 28.26 -19.69
CA LYS A 150 13.35 27.15 -20.57
C LYS A 150 13.96 27.78 -21.83
N VAL A 151 15.27 27.66 -21.95
CA VAL A 151 15.95 28.00 -23.20
C VAL A 151 15.47 26.97 -24.23
N ALA A 152 14.79 27.48 -25.26
CA ALA A 152 14.29 26.68 -26.39
C ALA A 152 15.45 26.22 -27.25
#